data_c063b8a50dbadf04edce0cbbc46a3f72
#
_entry.id   c063b8a50dbadf04edce0cbbc46a3f72
#
_cell.length_a   1.000
_cell.length_b   1.000
_cell.length_c   1.000
_cell.angle_alpha   90.00
_cell.angle_beta   90.00
_cell.angle_gamma   90.00
#
_symmetry.space_group_name_H-M   'P 1'
#
loop_
_entity.id
_entity.type
_entity.pdbx_description
1 polymer ?
#
loop_
_entity_poly.entity_id
_entity_poly.type
_entity_poly.pdbx_seq_one_letter_code
_entity_poly.pdbx_strand_id
1 'polypeptide(L)'
;GGTELALMCDYIIAADTKNTRIGLPEIQLGIFPGYGGLYNTIKRMGDFNALNFILSGKPMPAKIALKQGLVDQVVMPSGLLQAAVNFQEFVKRPKGRILGSKSRSFLAVALRKEVEKKADPRFYPAPYALIDHWKTFGADENVEKDSIAVQSLFDSPEARGLMRCFHLQDGLKK
;
A
#
# COMPACT_ATOMS: atom_id res chain seq x y z
N GLY A 1 -3.54 -0.89 -8.86
CA GLY A 1 -4.06 -2.22 -9.19
C GLY A 1 -3.00 -3.31 -9.30
N GLY A 2 -1.91 -3.11 -10.08
CA GLY A 2 -0.92 -4.19 -10.29
C GLY A 2 -0.24 -4.69 -9.01
N THR A 3 0.07 -3.79 -8.08
CA THR A 3 0.62 -4.18 -6.78
C THR A 3 -0.42 -4.92 -5.93
N GLU A 4 -1.69 -4.51 -5.95
CA GLU A 4 -2.75 -5.21 -5.23
C GLU A 4 -2.94 -6.63 -5.76
N LEU A 5 -2.96 -6.80 -7.10
CA LEU A 5 -3.03 -8.12 -7.71
C LEU A 5 -1.85 -9.02 -7.29
N ALA A 6 -0.62 -8.48 -7.30
CA ALA A 6 0.55 -9.22 -6.84
C ALA A 6 0.46 -9.60 -5.36
N LEU A 7 -0.09 -8.71 -4.52
CA LEU A 7 -0.27 -8.94 -3.09
C LEU A 7 -1.29 -10.05 -2.77
N MET A 8 -2.19 -10.36 -3.69
CA MET A 8 -3.12 -11.50 -3.56
C MET A 8 -2.46 -12.86 -3.83
N CYS A 9 -1.27 -12.86 -4.45
CA CYS A 9 -0.50 -14.09 -4.68
C CYS A 9 0.24 -14.52 -3.41
N ASP A 10 0.47 -15.83 -3.26
CA ASP A 10 1.19 -16.42 -2.12
C ASP A 10 2.66 -16.02 -2.10
N TYR A 11 3.27 -15.84 -3.27
CA TYR A 11 4.69 -15.52 -3.42
C TYR A 11 4.91 -14.48 -4.51
N ILE A 12 5.78 -13.53 -4.22
CA ILE A 12 6.09 -12.42 -5.13
C ILE A 12 7.58 -12.37 -5.42
N ILE A 13 7.93 -12.55 -6.69
CA ILE A 13 9.31 -12.42 -7.18
C ILE A 13 9.40 -11.12 -7.96
N ALA A 14 10.39 -10.30 -7.66
CA ALA A 14 10.64 -9.05 -8.37
C ALA A 14 11.97 -9.08 -9.13
N ALA A 15 12.00 -8.44 -10.30
CA ALA A 15 13.25 -8.26 -11.04
C ALA A 15 14.12 -7.17 -10.40
N ASP A 16 15.43 -7.42 -10.29
CA ASP A 16 16.42 -6.42 -9.85
C ASP A 16 16.77 -5.49 -11.02
N THR A 17 15.94 -4.49 -11.23
CA THR A 17 16.20 -3.44 -12.22
C THR A 17 15.95 -2.05 -11.64
N LYS A 18 16.57 -1.03 -12.23
CA LYS A 18 16.31 0.37 -11.86
C LYS A 18 14.84 0.78 -12.08
N ASN A 19 14.17 0.13 -13.04
CA ASN A 19 12.78 0.41 -13.42
C ASN A 19 11.75 -0.37 -12.61
N THR A 20 12.16 -1.40 -11.87
CA THR A 20 11.24 -2.15 -10.99
C THR A 20 10.88 -1.28 -9.79
N ARG A 21 9.66 -0.79 -9.79
CA ARG A 21 9.08 0.04 -8.74
C ARG A 21 7.77 -0.56 -8.27
N ILE A 22 7.66 -0.79 -6.97
CA ILE A 22 6.48 -1.40 -6.35
C ILE A 22 5.85 -0.36 -5.44
N GLY A 23 4.59 -0.01 -5.69
CA GLY A 23 3.93 1.08 -5.00
C GLY A 23 2.41 0.93 -4.96
N LEU A 24 1.83 1.65 -4.02
CA LEU A 24 0.39 1.87 -3.86
C LEU A 24 0.18 3.41 -3.86
N PRO A 25 0.04 4.02 -5.04
CA PRO A 25 -0.02 5.47 -5.18
C PRO A 25 -1.40 6.07 -4.90
N GLU A 26 -2.39 5.26 -4.55
CA GLU A 26 -3.80 5.61 -4.42
C GLU A 26 -4.03 6.83 -3.53
N ILE A 27 -3.21 7.00 -2.49
CA ILE A 27 -3.31 8.13 -1.56
C ILE A 27 -3.07 9.48 -2.24
N GLN A 28 -2.27 9.50 -3.30
CA GLN A 28 -2.01 10.70 -4.10
C GLN A 28 -3.20 11.07 -5.00
N LEU A 29 -4.11 10.13 -5.22
CA LEU A 29 -5.34 10.30 -5.98
C LEU A 29 -6.54 10.65 -5.10
N GLY A 30 -6.33 10.81 -3.78
CA GLY A 30 -7.39 11.11 -2.82
C GLY A 30 -8.22 9.90 -2.38
N ILE A 31 -7.70 8.69 -2.61
CA ILE A 31 -8.27 7.43 -2.15
C ILE A 31 -7.19 6.59 -1.46
N PHE A 32 -7.53 5.40 -0.96
CA PHE A 32 -6.55 4.42 -0.49
C PHE A 32 -6.81 3.05 -1.15
N PRO A 33 -5.86 2.08 -1.07
CA PRO A 33 -6.03 0.77 -1.71
C PRO A 33 -7.29 0.04 -1.20
N GLY A 34 -8.23 -0.25 -2.09
CA GLY A 34 -9.57 -0.75 -1.76
C GLY A 34 -9.83 -2.22 -2.14
N TYR A 35 -8.88 -2.87 -2.80
CA TYR A 35 -9.02 -4.25 -3.25
C TYR A 35 -8.07 -5.20 -2.49
N GLY A 36 -8.09 -5.09 -1.17
CA GLY A 36 -7.23 -5.88 -0.29
C GLY A 36 -5.79 -5.39 -0.18
N GLY A 37 -5.44 -4.26 -0.80
CA GLY A 37 -4.08 -3.70 -0.76
C GLY A 37 -3.65 -3.30 0.65
N LEU A 38 -4.54 -2.70 1.44
CA LEU A 38 -4.28 -2.38 2.84
C LEU A 38 -3.99 -3.64 3.67
N TYR A 39 -4.91 -4.59 3.67
CA TYR A 39 -4.84 -5.81 4.44
C TYR A 39 -3.60 -6.66 4.09
N ASN A 40 -3.39 -6.94 2.79
CA ASN A 40 -2.28 -7.76 2.34
C ASN A 40 -0.92 -7.09 2.58
N THR A 41 -0.84 -5.76 2.49
CA THR A 41 0.38 -5.02 2.83
C THR A 41 0.67 -5.15 4.33
N ILE A 42 -0.33 -5.00 5.19
CA ILE A 42 -0.17 -5.19 6.65
C ILE A 42 0.29 -6.62 6.97
N LYS A 43 -0.32 -7.62 6.36
CA LYS A 43 0.07 -9.04 6.55
C LYS A 43 1.54 -9.30 6.21
N ARG A 44 2.07 -8.61 5.20
CA ARG A 44 3.45 -8.77 4.74
C ARG A 44 4.45 -7.94 5.54
N MET A 45 4.15 -6.68 5.79
CA MET A 45 5.09 -5.70 6.34
C MET A 45 4.85 -5.34 7.81
N GLY A 46 3.71 -5.73 8.39
CA GLY A 46 3.21 -5.25 9.68
C GLY A 46 2.62 -3.84 9.58
N ASP A 47 1.84 -3.46 10.59
CA ASP A 47 1.05 -2.23 10.58
C ASP A 47 1.89 -0.98 10.33
N PHE A 48 2.97 -0.80 11.07
CA PHE A 48 3.78 0.42 10.99
C PHE A 48 4.39 0.65 9.60
N ASN A 49 5.04 -0.37 9.05
CA ASN A 49 5.68 -0.27 7.73
C ASN A 49 4.65 -0.14 6.61
N ALA A 50 3.56 -0.91 6.70
CA ALA A 50 2.48 -0.88 5.74
C ALA A 50 1.81 0.49 5.66
N LEU A 51 1.45 1.08 6.80
CA LEU A 51 0.83 2.40 6.83
C LEU A 51 1.76 3.50 6.33
N ASN A 52 3.03 3.50 6.74
CA ASN A 52 4.00 4.45 6.21
C ASN A 52 4.17 4.33 4.69
N PHE A 53 4.20 3.09 4.17
CA PHE A 53 4.28 2.84 2.73
C PHE A 53 3.05 3.38 1.98
N ILE A 54 1.85 3.03 2.43
CA ILE A 54 0.60 3.47 1.79
C ILE A 54 0.41 4.98 1.93
N LEU A 55 0.61 5.56 3.12
CA LEU A 55 0.49 7.00 3.35
C LEU A 55 1.52 7.83 2.56
N SER A 56 2.68 7.27 2.26
CA SER A 56 3.65 7.95 1.41
C SER A 56 3.22 8.01 -0.06
N GLY A 57 2.48 7.02 -0.54
CA GLY A 57 2.13 6.83 -1.93
C GLY A 57 3.34 6.67 -2.87
N LYS A 58 4.56 6.55 -2.32
CA LYS A 58 5.80 6.49 -3.09
C LYS A 58 6.18 5.06 -3.41
N PRO A 59 6.48 4.74 -4.68
CA PRO A 59 6.96 3.42 -5.04
C PRO A 59 8.38 3.19 -4.52
N MET A 60 8.66 1.96 -4.07
CA MET A 60 9.97 1.55 -3.60
C MET A 60 10.69 0.62 -4.59
N PRO A 61 12.03 0.61 -4.63
CA PRO A 61 12.81 -0.35 -5.41
C PRO A 61 12.61 -1.79 -4.90
N ALA A 62 12.80 -2.78 -5.78
CA ALA A 62 12.65 -4.20 -5.47
C ALA A 62 13.44 -4.65 -4.23
N LYS A 63 14.69 -4.23 -4.08
CA LYS A 63 15.54 -4.56 -2.92
C LYS A 63 14.99 -4.01 -1.59
N ILE A 64 14.40 -2.83 -1.61
CA ILE A 64 13.78 -2.25 -0.41
C ILE A 64 12.48 -3.00 -0.10
N ALA A 65 11.69 -3.33 -1.12
CA ALA A 65 10.48 -4.13 -0.98
C ALA A 65 10.77 -5.51 -0.36
N LEU A 66 11.86 -6.17 -0.77
CA LEU A 66 12.35 -7.42 -0.16
C LEU A 66 12.71 -7.21 1.32
N LYS A 67 13.52 -6.19 1.62
CA LYS A 67 13.94 -5.89 3.00
C LYS A 67 12.75 -5.62 3.93
N GLN A 68 11.69 -5.01 3.40
CA GLN A 68 10.49 -4.70 4.17
C GLN A 68 9.43 -5.82 4.16
N GLY A 69 9.69 -6.92 3.45
CA GLY A 69 8.80 -8.08 3.40
C GLY A 69 7.62 -7.93 2.42
N LEU A 70 7.62 -6.90 1.57
CA LEU A 70 6.57 -6.69 0.57
C LEU A 70 6.67 -7.72 -0.58
N VAL A 71 7.90 -8.06 -0.99
CA VAL A 71 8.19 -9.14 -1.93
C VAL A 71 9.02 -10.22 -1.24
N ASP A 72 9.00 -11.43 -1.80
CA ASP A 72 9.62 -12.61 -1.19
C ASP A 72 11.01 -12.88 -1.76
N GLN A 73 11.24 -12.53 -3.03
CA GLN A 73 12.51 -12.74 -3.70
C GLN A 73 12.80 -11.62 -4.71
N VAL A 74 14.09 -11.33 -4.87
CA VAL A 74 14.57 -10.42 -5.92
C VAL A 74 15.64 -11.14 -6.72
N VAL A 75 15.48 -11.18 -8.04
CA VAL A 75 16.38 -11.89 -8.96
C VAL A 75 16.72 -11.03 -10.16
N MET A 76 17.78 -11.35 -10.87
CA MET A 76 18.08 -10.72 -12.16
C MET A 76 16.93 -10.97 -13.15
N PRO A 77 16.64 -10.04 -14.08
CA PRO A 77 15.52 -10.19 -15.03
C PRO A 77 15.51 -11.51 -15.79
N SER A 78 16.69 -11.98 -16.21
CA SER A 78 16.86 -13.26 -16.92
C SER A 78 16.52 -14.49 -16.08
N GLY A 79 16.53 -14.35 -14.74
CA GLY A 79 16.24 -15.44 -13.81
C GLY A 79 14.79 -15.51 -13.34
N LEU A 80 13.92 -14.55 -13.72
CA LEU A 80 12.55 -14.49 -13.21
C LEU A 80 11.75 -15.78 -13.46
N LEU A 81 11.73 -16.25 -14.70
CA LEU A 81 10.99 -17.45 -15.07
C LEU A 81 11.54 -18.69 -14.36
N GLN A 82 12.87 -18.82 -14.33
CA GLN A 82 13.52 -19.93 -13.64
C GLN A 82 13.23 -19.94 -12.14
N ALA A 83 13.25 -18.77 -11.50
CA ALA A 83 12.92 -18.64 -10.09
C ALA A 83 11.45 -19.00 -9.80
N ALA A 84 10.54 -18.66 -10.71
CA ALA A 84 9.12 -19.02 -10.59
C ALA A 84 8.89 -20.53 -10.80
N VAL A 85 9.56 -21.16 -11.79
CA VAL A 85 9.44 -22.59 -12.08
C VAL A 85 10.09 -23.44 -10.97
N ASN A 86 11.24 -23.02 -10.47
CA ASN A 86 11.98 -23.73 -9.41
C ASN A 86 11.44 -23.46 -8.01
N PHE A 87 10.34 -22.74 -7.89
CA PHE A 87 9.69 -22.49 -6.62
C PHE A 87 9.14 -23.83 -6.06
N GLN A 88 9.88 -24.45 -5.15
CA GLN A 88 9.54 -25.76 -4.58
C GLN A 88 9.04 -25.70 -3.14
N GLU A 89 9.24 -24.59 -2.43
CA GLU A 89 8.84 -24.46 -1.04
C GLU A 89 8.30 -23.06 -0.71
N PHE A 90 7.22 -23.04 0.08
CA PHE A 90 6.76 -21.84 0.74
C PHE A 90 7.81 -21.38 1.77
N VAL A 91 8.63 -20.43 1.39
CA VAL A 91 9.48 -19.73 2.37
C VAL A 91 8.55 -19.02 3.34
N LYS A 92 8.61 -19.44 4.61
CA LYS A 92 7.80 -18.83 5.66
C LYS A 92 8.17 -17.35 5.77
N ARG A 93 7.33 -16.47 5.28
CA ARG A 93 7.58 -15.02 5.33
C ARG A 93 7.66 -14.57 6.78
N PRO A 94 8.58 -13.67 7.12
CA PRO A 94 8.48 -12.98 8.39
C PRO A 94 7.12 -12.25 8.39
N LYS A 95 6.21 -12.72 9.21
CA LYS A 95 4.93 -12.01 9.43
C LYS A 95 5.27 -10.68 10.07
N GLY A 96 4.84 -9.59 9.46
CA GLY A 96 4.94 -8.28 10.08
C GLY A 96 4.20 -8.27 11.43
N ARG A 97 4.59 -7.36 12.32
CA ARG A 97 3.91 -7.23 13.62
C ARG A 97 2.52 -6.62 13.40
N ILE A 98 1.49 -7.44 13.61
CA ILE A 98 0.10 -7.00 13.61
C ILE A 98 -0.27 -6.52 15.01
N LEU A 99 -0.81 -5.32 15.09
CA LEU A 99 -1.13 -4.64 16.34
C LEU A 99 -2.54 -4.96 16.82
N GLY A 100 -2.69 -5.16 18.12
CA GLY A 100 -4.01 -5.22 18.75
C GLY A 100 -4.69 -3.85 18.81
N SER A 101 -5.99 -3.81 19.05
CA SER A 101 -6.84 -2.62 19.04
C SER A 101 -6.31 -1.43 19.87
N LYS A 102 -5.85 -1.69 21.10
CA LYS A 102 -5.27 -0.63 21.95
C LYS A 102 -4.01 0.00 21.35
N SER A 103 -3.11 -0.83 20.81
CA SER A 103 -1.86 -0.35 20.17
C SER A 103 -2.16 0.40 18.87
N ARG A 104 -3.16 -0.05 18.10
CA ARG A 104 -3.63 0.66 16.90
C ARG A 104 -4.16 2.05 17.24
N SER A 105 -4.96 2.17 18.31
CA SER A 105 -5.50 3.46 18.74
C SER A 105 -4.39 4.45 19.12
N PHE A 106 -3.35 3.99 19.80
CA PHE A 106 -2.20 4.83 20.12
C PHE A 106 -1.41 5.27 18.87
N LEU A 107 -1.11 4.31 17.98
CA LEU A 107 -0.38 4.60 16.74
C LEU A 107 -1.19 5.50 15.80
N ALA A 108 -2.51 5.36 15.75
CA ALA A 108 -3.39 6.21 14.95
C ALA A 108 -3.27 7.68 15.33
N VAL A 109 -3.19 7.99 16.63
CA VAL A 109 -3.00 9.36 17.09
C VAL A 109 -1.65 9.93 16.62
N ALA A 110 -0.58 9.15 16.71
CA ALA A 110 0.73 9.56 16.25
C ALA A 110 0.78 9.78 14.73
N LEU A 111 0.21 8.86 13.97
CA LEU A 111 0.13 8.97 12.50
C LEU A 111 -0.70 10.18 12.06
N ARG A 112 -1.84 10.45 12.71
CA ARG A 112 -2.65 11.64 12.42
C ARG A 112 -1.84 12.92 12.59
N LYS A 113 -1.13 13.07 13.70
CA LYS A 113 -0.27 14.23 13.94
C LYS A 113 0.82 14.41 12.87
N GLU A 114 1.39 13.31 12.36
CA GLU A 114 2.37 13.39 11.28
C GLU A 114 1.72 13.75 9.93
N VAL A 115 0.52 13.26 9.67
CA VAL A 115 -0.24 13.61 8.47
C VAL A 115 -0.67 15.06 8.49
N GLU A 116 -1.16 15.58 9.63
CA GLU A 116 -1.58 16.98 9.81
C GLU A 116 -0.49 17.99 9.46
N LYS A 117 0.78 17.63 9.67
CA LYS A 117 1.92 18.50 9.28
C LYS A 117 2.10 18.62 7.76
N LYS A 118 1.52 17.72 6.97
CA LYS A 118 1.79 17.57 5.53
C LYS A 118 0.56 17.70 4.65
N ALA A 119 -0.60 17.43 5.19
CA ALA A 119 -1.85 17.34 4.45
C ALA A 119 -3.01 17.91 5.27
N ASP A 120 -3.59 19.01 4.81
CA ASP A 120 -4.79 19.59 5.41
C ASP A 120 -5.99 18.67 5.12
N PRO A 121 -6.75 18.23 6.16
CA PRO A 121 -7.87 17.29 5.99
C PRO A 121 -8.98 17.82 5.07
N ARG A 122 -9.10 19.14 4.89
CA ARG A 122 -10.08 19.75 4.00
C ARG A 122 -9.79 19.49 2.52
N PHE A 123 -8.51 19.30 2.16
CA PHE A 123 -8.09 19.07 0.78
C PHE A 123 -7.58 17.64 0.54
N TYR A 124 -7.18 16.95 1.60
CA TYR A 124 -6.61 15.60 1.56
C TYR A 124 -7.27 14.70 2.60
N PRO A 125 -8.56 14.34 2.42
CA PRO A 125 -9.28 13.50 3.41
C PRO A 125 -8.79 12.05 3.44
N ALA A 126 -8.28 11.51 2.34
CA ALA A 126 -7.93 10.09 2.21
C ALA A 126 -6.92 9.56 3.24
N PRO A 127 -5.83 10.26 3.60
CA PRO A 127 -4.93 9.80 4.66
C PRO A 127 -5.63 9.61 6.01
N TYR A 128 -6.57 10.47 6.32
CA TYR A 128 -7.33 10.42 7.59
C TYR A 128 -8.33 9.27 7.56
N ALA A 129 -9.05 9.11 6.46
CA ALA A 129 -9.98 8.00 6.26
C ALA A 129 -9.26 6.65 6.33
N LEU A 130 -8.07 6.54 5.72
CA LEU A 130 -7.22 5.34 5.82
C LEU A 130 -6.87 5.02 7.28
N ILE A 131 -6.41 6.03 8.05
CA ILE A 131 -6.01 5.83 9.45
C ILE A 131 -7.22 5.40 10.29
N ASP A 132 -8.38 6.00 10.10
CA ASP A 132 -9.60 5.67 10.83
C ASP A 132 -10.13 4.28 10.46
N HIS A 133 -10.10 3.94 9.17
CA HIS A 133 -10.47 2.62 8.67
C HIS A 133 -9.55 1.54 9.28
N TRP A 134 -8.23 1.72 9.16
CA TRP A 134 -7.26 0.80 9.76
C TRP A 134 -7.40 0.70 11.29
N LYS A 135 -7.59 1.81 11.99
CA LYS A 135 -7.80 1.81 13.45
C LYS A 135 -8.97 0.91 13.84
N THR A 136 -10.03 0.95 13.06
CA THR A 136 -11.27 0.18 13.32
C THR A 136 -11.09 -1.29 12.97
N PHE A 137 -10.62 -1.60 11.77
CA PHE A 137 -10.61 -2.95 11.21
C PHE A 137 -9.24 -3.64 11.29
N GLY A 138 -8.14 -2.88 11.34
CA GLY A 138 -6.78 -3.44 11.42
C GLY A 138 -6.42 -4.24 10.17
N ALA A 139 -5.96 -5.47 10.39
CA ALA A 139 -5.63 -6.43 9.34
C ALA A 139 -6.79 -7.42 9.08
N ASP A 140 -8.02 -7.00 9.30
CA ASP A 140 -9.20 -7.81 9.02
C ASP A 140 -9.44 -7.88 7.50
N GLU A 141 -9.54 -9.12 6.98
CA GLU A 141 -9.78 -9.37 5.56
C GLU A 141 -11.23 -9.07 5.20
N ASN A 142 -11.52 -7.82 4.92
CA ASN A 142 -12.84 -7.41 4.51
C ASN A 142 -12.79 -6.44 3.34
N VAL A 143 -12.58 -6.99 2.14
CA VAL A 143 -12.52 -6.23 0.88
C VAL A 143 -13.80 -5.40 0.65
N GLU A 144 -14.96 -5.85 1.13
CA GLU A 144 -16.22 -5.13 0.99
C GLU A 144 -16.19 -3.81 1.80
N LYS A 145 -15.72 -3.85 3.05
CA LYS A 145 -15.58 -2.64 3.88
C LYS A 145 -14.56 -1.67 3.30
N ASP A 146 -13.43 -2.20 2.81
CA ASP A 146 -12.40 -1.40 2.12
C ASP A 146 -13.02 -0.72 0.90
N SER A 147 -13.75 -1.47 0.07
CA SER A 147 -14.37 -0.98 -1.15
C SER A 147 -15.41 0.11 -0.88
N ILE A 148 -16.27 -0.04 0.13
CA ILE A 148 -17.26 0.96 0.53
C ILE A 148 -16.58 2.25 0.99
N ALA A 149 -15.54 2.14 1.82
CA ALA A 149 -14.81 3.30 2.32
C ALA A 149 -14.08 4.04 1.18
N VAL A 150 -13.50 3.31 0.25
CA VAL A 150 -12.83 3.89 -0.94
C VAL A 150 -13.84 4.53 -1.88
N GLN A 151 -15.00 3.92 -2.10
CA GLN A 151 -16.04 4.48 -2.96
C GLN A 151 -16.51 5.85 -2.46
N SER A 152 -16.70 6.01 -1.15
CA SER A 152 -17.10 7.29 -0.57
C SER A 152 -16.05 8.40 -0.81
N LEU A 153 -14.77 8.05 -0.79
CA LEU A 153 -13.68 8.99 -1.11
C LEU A 153 -13.63 9.28 -2.61
N PHE A 154 -13.79 8.27 -3.46
CA PHE A 154 -13.73 8.40 -4.91
C PHE A 154 -14.78 9.38 -5.44
N ASP A 155 -15.95 9.40 -4.83
CA ASP A 155 -17.04 10.31 -5.18
C ASP A 155 -16.85 11.74 -4.65
N SER A 156 -15.83 11.97 -3.82
CA SER A 156 -15.55 13.29 -3.25
C SER A 156 -14.99 14.28 -4.28
N PRO A 157 -15.27 15.60 -4.14
CA PRO A 157 -14.68 16.64 -4.97
C PRO A 157 -13.14 16.67 -4.89
N GLU A 158 -12.58 16.36 -3.71
CA GLU A 158 -11.15 16.35 -3.45
C GLU A 158 -10.45 15.27 -4.27
N ALA A 159 -10.97 14.04 -4.27
CA ALA A 159 -10.42 12.95 -5.07
C ALA A 159 -10.52 13.24 -6.57
N ARG A 160 -11.64 13.75 -7.04
CA ARG A 160 -11.80 14.16 -8.45
C ARG A 160 -10.79 15.24 -8.85
N GLY A 161 -10.55 16.22 -7.98
CA GLY A 161 -9.55 17.26 -8.18
C GLY A 161 -8.14 16.69 -8.27
N LEU A 162 -7.75 15.81 -7.34
CA LEU A 162 -6.44 15.17 -7.30
C LEU A 162 -6.20 14.25 -8.51
N MET A 163 -7.21 13.47 -8.92
CA MET A 163 -7.14 12.64 -10.13
C MET A 163 -6.94 13.50 -11.38
N ARG A 164 -7.64 14.62 -11.50
CA ARG A 164 -7.46 15.56 -12.61
C ARG A 164 -6.06 16.15 -12.63
N CYS A 165 -5.53 16.58 -11.49
CA CYS A 165 -4.15 17.06 -11.37
C CYS A 165 -3.14 16.00 -11.79
N PHE A 166 -3.33 14.74 -11.36
CA PHE A 166 -2.47 13.62 -11.74
C PHE A 166 -2.45 13.42 -13.26
N HIS A 167 -3.61 13.38 -13.92
CA HIS A 167 -3.70 13.25 -15.38
C HIS A 167 -3.01 14.39 -16.12
N LEU A 168 -3.18 15.62 -15.65
CA LEU A 168 -2.52 16.79 -16.26
C LEU A 168 -0.99 16.69 -16.13
N GLN A 169 -0.48 16.30 -14.95
CA GLN A 169 0.96 16.12 -14.73
C GLN A 169 1.56 15.00 -15.59
N ASP A 170 0.83 13.89 -15.80
CA ASP A 170 1.29 12.79 -16.65
C ASP A 170 1.31 13.18 -18.14
N GLY A 171 0.35 14.00 -18.57
CA GLY A 171 0.32 14.56 -19.91
C GLY A 171 1.46 15.54 -20.22
N LEU A 172 1.98 16.25 -19.20
CA LEU A 172 3.11 17.16 -19.34
C LEU A 172 4.49 16.49 -19.40
N LYS A 173 4.56 15.17 -19.07
CA LYS A 173 5.81 14.38 -19.11
C LYS A 173 6.04 13.68 -20.44
N LYS A 174 5.08 13.73 -21.33
CA LYS A 174 5.16 13.23 -22.72
C LYS A 174 5.61 14.34 -23.66
#